data_6f573c35ff35e9c759135819befc3e34
#
_entry.id   6f573c35ff35e9c759135819befc3e34
#
_cell.length_a   1.000
_cell.length_b   1.000
_cell.length_c   1.000
_cell.angle_alpha   90.00
_cell.angle_beta   90.00
_cell.angle_gamma   90.00
#
_symmetry.space_group_name_H-M   'P 1'
#
loop_
_entity.id
_entity.type
_entity.pdbx_description
1 polymer ?
#
loop_
_entity_poly.entity_id
_entity_poly.type
_entity_poly.pdbx_seq_one_letter_code
_entity_poly.pdbx_strand_id
1 'polypeptide(L)'
;LQDFLQQRFESFGLYEDAIHDRQTFLFHSVLTPALNTGLLSPQEIVQQALQYADHVPLNSLEGFLRQVIGWREYMRGVYLHFGRRQRTANFWQHHRPLPKSFYDGTTGIEPIDTVIRRVLQHAYCHHIERLMILGSFMLLCEFSPDAVYQWFMELFIDAYDWVMVPNVYGMSQYADGGLITTKPYICGSAYVLKMSNFKKGPWCPVWDALYWRFVSRHSQMFAANPRMSMMARQCEKMGAKLQQHQKVADHFLQSLQ
;
A
#
# COMPACT_ATOMS: atom_id res chain seq x y z
N LEU A 1 5.38 -23.21 -0.91
CA LEU A 1 4.77 -23.32 0.41
C LEU A 1 5.79 -23.84 1.42
N GLN A 2 6.43 -24.96 1.18
CA GLN A 2 7.40 -25.57 2.12
C GLN A 2 8.56 -24.62 2.47
N ASP A 3 9.13 -23.93 1.49
CA ASP A 3 10.18 -22.94 1.71
C ASP A 3 9.72 -21.82 2.67
N PHE A 4 8.49 -21.31 2.50
CA PHE A 4 7.94 -20.31 3.42
C PHE A 4 7.78 -20.86 4.84
N LEU A 5 7.17 -22.05 4.98
CA LEU A 5 6.92 -22.65 6.29
C LEU A 5 8.21 -22.95 7.06
N GLN A 6 9.27 -23.37 6.37
CA GLN A 6 10.55 -23.74 6.99
C GLN A 6 11.48 -22.58 7.24
N GLN A 7 11.47 -21.54 6.38
CA GLN A 7 12.50 -20.49 6.41
C GLN A 7 11.99 -19.14 6.90
N ARG A 8 10.69 -18.84 6.77
CA ARG A 8 10.17 -17.47 6.99
C ARG A 8 8.98 -17.39 7.93
N PHE A 9 8.27 -18.48 8.15
CA PHE A 9 7.01 -18.48 8.89
C PHE A 9 7.18 -18.06 10.35
N GLU A 10 8.24 -18.52 11.02
CA GLU A 10 8.54 -18.16 12.40
C GLU A 10 8.60 -16.63 12.60
N SER A 11 9.23 -15.93 11.68
CA SER A 11 9.44 -14.48 11.75
C SER A 11 8.32 -13.64 11.09
N PHE A 12 7.34 -14.28 10.44
CA PHE A 12 6.29 -13.58 9.70
C PHE A 12 5.56 -12.55 10.56
N GLY A 13 5.03 -12.94 11.72
CA GLY A 13 4.20 -12.06 12.55
C GLY A 13 4.97 -10.90 13.19
N LEU A 14 6.27 -11.06 13.43
CA LEU A 14 7.12 -9.99 13.97
C LEU A 14 7.48 -8.94 12.91
N TYR A 15 7.67 -9.37 11.66
CA TYR A 15 8.17 -8.53 10.57
C TYR A 15 7.18 -8.36 9.42
N GLU A 16 5.88 -8.62 9.63
CA GLU A 16 4.84 -8.48 8.62
C GLU A 16 4.82 -7.07 7.99
N ASP A 17 5.08 -6.03 8.81
CA ASP A 17 5.08 -4.63 8.39
C ASP A 17 6.48 -4.08 8.06
N ALA A 18 7.53 -4.89 8.13
CA ALA A 18 8.89 -4.42 7.86
C ALA A 18 9.11 -4.15 6.37
N ILE A 19 9.94 -3.15 6.08
CA ILE A 19 10.36 -2.78 4.73
C ILE A 19 11.89 -2.79 4.67
N HIS A 20 12.46 -3.29 3.59
CA HIS A 20 13.92 -3.34 3.41
C HIS A 20 14.33 -2.99 1.99
N ASP A 21 15.37 -2.13 1.85
CA ASP A 21 15.84 -1.61 0.57
C ASP A 21 16.39 -2.68 -0.39
N ARG A 22 16.89 -3.82 0.13
CA ARG A 22 17.55 -4.90 -0.65
C ARG A 22 16.84 -6.23 -0.60
N GLN A 23 15.86 -6.44 0.29
CA GLN A 23 15.17 -7.73 0.45
C GLN A 23 13.77 -7.66 -0.17
N THR A 24 13.54 -8.50 -1.17
CA THR A 24 12.28 -8.47 -1.93
C THR A 24 11.11 -9.12 -1.19
N PHE A 25 11.35 -10.24 -0.56
CA PHE A 25 10.28 -11.06 0.02
C PHE A 25 10.18 -10.96 1.53
N LEU A 26 11.30 -10.59 2.20
CA LEU A 26 11.41 -10.63 3.66
C LEU A 26 10.82 -11.95 4.20
N PHE A 27 9.83 -11.84 5.06
CA PHE A 27 9.16 -13.00 5.67
C PHE A 27 7.79 -13.30 5.06
N HIS A 28 7.43 -12.67 3.92
CA HIS A 28 6.16 -12.92 3.24
C HIS A 28 6.15 -14.24 2.47
N SER A 29 4.96 -14.84 2.33
CA SER A 29 4.80 -16.19 1.79
C SER A 29 4.95 -16.29 0.27
N VAL A 30 4.60 -15.24 -0.47
CA VAL A 30 4.63 -15.19 -1.95
C VAL A 30 3.76 -16.30 -2.60
N LEU A 31 2.66 -16.68 -1.96
CA LEU A 31 1.79 -17.78 -2.41
C LEU A 31 0.63 -17.32 -3.30
N THR A 32 0.40 -16.03 -3.41
CA THR A 32 -0.77 -15.48 -4.12
C THR A 32 -0.84 -15.88 -5.59
N PRO A 33 0.25 -15.96 -6.36
CA PRO A 33 0.18 -16.46 -7.74
C PRO A 33 -0.33 -17.90 -7.82
N ALA A 34 0.16 -18.79 -6.96
CA ALA A 34 -0.27 -20.19 -6.90
C ALA A 34 -1.73 -20.33 -6.42
N LEU A 35 -2.15 -19.49 -5.46
CA LEU A 35 -3.54 -19.44 -4.98
C LEU A 35 -4.51 -18.94 -6.07
N ASN A 36 -4.12 -17.94 -6.84
CA ASN A 36 -4.97 -17.36 -7.86
C ASN A 36 -5.11 -18.25 -9.10
N THR A 37 -4.11 -19.06 -9.39
CA THR A 37 -4.14 -20.05 -10.49
C THR A 37 -4.73 -21.41 -10.07
N GLY A 38 -5.05 -21.61 -8.79
CA GLY A 38 -5.59 -22.88 -8.29
C GLY A 38 -4.56 -23.99 -8.12
N LEU A 39 -3.26 -23.68 -8.20
CA LEU A 39 -2.17 -24.66 -7.92
C LEU A 39 -2.05 -24.98 -6.42
N LEU A 40 -2.52 -24.07 -5.57
CA LEU A 40 -2.68 -24.27 -4.13
C LEU A 40 -4.08 -23.85 -3.73
N SER A 41 -4.68 -24.57 -2.81
CA SER A 41 -5.94 -24.15 -2.16
C SER A 41 -5.65 -23.50 -0.81
N PRO A 42 -6.51 -22.55 -0.35
CA PRO A 42 -6.43 -22.02 1.01
C PRO A 42 -6.45 -23.12 2.07
N GLN A 43 -7.26 -24.18 1.85
CA GLN A 43 -7.37 -25.30 2.77
C GLN A 43 -6.05 -26.04 2.95
N GLU A 44 -5.34 -26.33 1.86
CA GLU A 44 -4.01 -26.97 1.91
C GLU A 44 -2.98 -26.12 2.66
N ILE A 45 -2.98 -24.80 2.41
CA ILE A 45 -2.08 -23.87 3.09
C ILE A 45 -2.35 -23.86 4.59
N VAL A 46 -3.62 -23.78 4.99
CA VAL A 46 -4.04 -23.78 6.40
C VAL A 46 -3.66 -25.09 7.08
N GLN A 47 -3.95 -26.22 6.45
CA GLN A 47 -3.61 -27.54 7.00
C GLN A 47 -2.10 -27.70 7.22
N GLN A 48 -1.28 -27.26 6.26
CA GLN A 48 0.17 -27.33 6.39
C GLN A 48 0.71 -26.33 7.43
N ALA A 49 0.18 -25.10 7.48
CA ALA A 49 0.56 -24.11 8.49
C ALA A 49 0.26 -24.58 9.93
N LEU A 50 -0.86 -25.25 10.14
CA LEU A 50 -1.23 -25.80 11.44
C LEU A 50 -0.28 -26.90 11.94
N GLN A 51 0.44 -27.58 11.05
CA GLN A 51 1.46 -28.55 11.45
C GLN A 51 2.67 -27.89 12.11
N TYR A 52 2.84 -26.59 11.94
CA TYR A 52 3.89 -25.78 12.56
C TYR A 52 3.43 -25.05 13.84
N ALA A 53 2.21 -25.30 14.31
CA ALA A 53 1.62 -24.56 15.44
C ALA A 53 2.48 -24.56 16.70
N ASP A 54 3.11 -25.70 17.01
CA ASP A 54 3.99 -25.86 18.18
C ASP A 54 5.44 -25.35 17.95
N HIS A 55 5.75 -24.91 16.72
CA HIS A 55 7.10 -24.53 16.31
C HIS A 55 7.25 -23.04 15.96
N VAL A 56 6.14 -22.31 15.85
CA VAL A 56 6.14 -20.89 15.48
C VAL A 56 5.40 -20.04 16.52
N PRO A 57 5.77 -18.78 16.69
CA PRO A 57 5.05 -17.87 17.59
C PRO A 57 3.57 -17.70 17.18
N LEU A 58 2.70 -17.56 18.17
CA LEU A 58 1.25 -17.42 17.93
C LEU A 58 0.92 -16.24 16.99
N ASN A 59 1.63 -15.12 17.11
CA ASN A 59 1.43 -13.97 16.22
C ASN A 59 1.74 -14.28 14.75
N SER A 60 2.72 -15.15 14.48
CA SER A 60 3.01 -15.61 13.11
C SER A 60 1.93 -16.54 12.59
N LEU A 61 1.52 -17.52 13.39
CA LEU A 61 0.48 -18.47 13.01
C LEU A 61 -0.87 -17.77 12.80
N GLU A 62 -1.33 -17.03 13.82
CA GLU A 62 -2.62 -16.32 13.77
C GLU A 62 -2.62 -15.27 12.65
N GLY A 63 -1.58 -14.45 12.57
CA GLY A 63 -1.46 -13.41 11.55
C GLY A 63 -1.56 -14.02 10.15
N PHE A 64 -0.80 -15.07 9.86
CA PHE A 64 -0.83 -15.73 8.56
C PHE A 64 -2.19 -16.36 8.23
N LEU A 65 -2.80 -17.09 9.18
CA LEU A 65 -4.12 -17.69 8.97
C LEU A 65 -5.21 -16.64 8.74
N ARG A 66 -5.14 -15.51 9.43
CA ARG A 66 -6.05 -14.37 9.20
C ARG A 66 -5.90 -13.79 7.79
N GLN A 67 -4.70 -13.76 7.22
CA GLN A 67 -4.51 -13.30 5.83
C GLN A 67 -5.09 -14.33 4.83
N VAL A 68 -4.79 -15.62 5.03
CA VAL A 68 -5.21 -16.68 4.09
C VAL A 68 -6.74 -16.88 4.10
N ILE A 69 -7.37 -16.83 5.26
CA ILE A 69 -8.82 -17.07 5.40
C ILE A 69 -9.56 -15.72 5.42
N GLY A 70 -9.33 -14.90 6.45
CA GLY A 70 -10.16 -13.74 6.75
C GLY A 70 -10.05 -12.65 5.70
N TRP A 71 -8.83 -12.20 5.41
CA TRP A 71 -8.61 -11.14 4.45
C TRP A 71 -9.03 -11.55 3.03
N ARG A 72 -8.69 -12.76 2.63
CA ARG A 72 -9.04 -13.30 1.31
C ARG A 72 -10.56 -13.37 1.12
N GLU A 73 -11.31 -13.90 2.08
CA GLU A 73 -12.78 -13.96 2.01
C GLU A 73 -13.43 -12.58 2.12
N TYR A 74 -12.86 -11.68 2.91
CA TYR A 74 -13.32 -10.30 2.98
C TYR A 74 -13.19 -9.60 1.63
N MET A 75 -12.04 -9.69 0.96
CA MET A 75 -11.83 -9.12 -0.37
C MET A 75 -12.77 -9.74 -1.41
N ARG A 76 -12.97 -11.05 -1.36
CA ARG A 76 -13.91 -11.75 -2.24
C ARG A 76 -15.34 -11.25 -2.02
N GLY A 77 -15.79 -11.14 -0.78
CA GLY A 77 -17.11 -10.63 -0.43
C GLY A 77 -17.30 -9.18 -0.90
N VAL A 78 -16.33 -8.32 -0.66
CA VAL A 78 -16.35 -6.91 -1.14
C VAL A 78 -16.44 -6.85 -2.67
N TYR A 79 -15.63 -7.64 -3.37
CA TYR A 79 -15.66 -7.67 -4.84
C TYR A 79 -17.02 -8.09 -5.39
N LEU A 80 -17.61 -9.15 -4.85
CA LEU A 80 -18.90 -9.67 -5.29
C LEU A 80 -20.05 -8.68 -5.07
N HIS A 81 -20.06 -8.00 -3.93
CA HIS A 81 -21.17 -7.12 -3.55
C HIS A 81 -20.96 -5.65 -3.97
N PHE A 82 -19.72 -5.18 -4.04
CA PHE A 82 -19.39 -3.77 -4.23
C PHE A 82 -18.39 -3.49 -5.35
N GLY A 83 -17.84 -4.51 -6.02
CA GLY A 83 -16.80 -4.34 -7.03
C GLY A 83 -17.19 -3.38 -8.17
N ARG A 84 -18.43 -3.46 -8.66
CA ARG A 84 -18.94 -2.51 -9.66
C ARG A 84 -18.95 -1.07 -9.14
N ARG A 85 -19.39 -0.86 -7.89
CA ARG A 85 -19.41 0.48 -7.27
C ARG A 85 -17.99 1.01 -7.07
N GLN A 86 -17.06 0.17 -6.63
CA GLN A 86 -15.67 0.56 -6.42
C GLN A 86 -15.00 0.99 -7.72
N ARG A 87 -15.19 0.26 -8.83
CA ARG A 87 -14.63 0.60 -10.15
C ARG A 87 -15.05 1.96 -10.70
N THR A 88 -16.20 2.46 -10.31
CA THR A 88 -16.71 3.76 -10.74
C THR A 88 -16.54 4.85 -9.69
N ALA A 89 -15.88 4.53 -8.59
CA ALA A 89 -15.70 5.43 -7.47
C ALA A 89 -14.41 6.25 -7.62
N ASN A 90 -14.52 7.55 -7.37
CA ASN A 90 -13.40 8.47 -7.30
C ASN A 90 -13.71 9.57 -6.27
N PHE A 91 -13.73 9.18 -4.99
CA PHE A 91 -14.10 10.03 -3.86
C PHE A 91 -13.32 11.35 -3.82
N TRP A 92 -12.01 11.29 -4.13
CA TRP A 92 -11.13 12.46 -4.12
C TRP A 92 -11.21 13.31 -5.39
N GLN A 93 -11.87 12.81 -6.45
CA GLN A 93 -11.89 13.41 -7.79
C GLN A 93 -10.49 13.59 -8.37
N HIS A 94 -9.64 12.58 -8.22
CA HIS A 94 -8.30 12.56 -8.77
C HIS A 94 -8.31 12.12 -10.24
N HIS A 95 -7.69 12.90 -11.11
CA HIS A 95 -7.69 12.67 -12.57
C HIS A 95 -6.29 12.72 -13.19
N ARG A 96 -5.24 12.89 -12.37
CA ARG A 96 -3.87 12.95 -12.85
C ARG A 96 -3.46 11.58 -13.42
N PRO A 97 -2.90 11.53 -14.65
CA PRO A 97 -2.36 10.28 -15.19
C PRO A 97 -1.10 9.87 -14.43
N LEU A 98 -0.77 8.57 -14.45
CA LEU A 98 0.53 8.11 -13.98
C LEU A 98 1.62 8.46 -15.00
N PRO A 99 2.70 9.15 -14.60
CA PRO A 99 3.79 9.50 -15.50
C PRO A 99 4.71 8.32 -15.75
N LYS A 100 5.49 8.41 -16.83
CA LYS A 100 6.46 7.38 -17.24
C LYS A 100 7.43 7.00 -16.11
N SER A 101 7.80 7.96 -15.25
CA SER A 101 8.70 7.72 -14.12
C SER A 101 8.23 6.64 -13.14
N PHE A 102 6.92 6.34 -13.09
CA PHE A 102 6.37 5.21 -12.33
C PHE A 102 6.44 3.87 -13.08
N TYR A 103 6.78 3.88 -14.36
CA TYR A 103 7.01 2.66 -15.15
C TYR A 103 8.50 2.30 -15.29
N ASP A 104 9.40 3.22 -15.00
CA ASP A 104 10.86 3.00 -15.11
C ASP A 104 11.64 3.23 -13.81
N GLY A 105 10.97 3.66 -12.73
CA GLY A 105 11.58 3.88 -11.42
C GLY A 105 12.54 5.06 -11.39
N THR A 106 12.12 6.18 -12.02
CA THR A 106 12.89 7.43 -12.11
C THR A 106 12.15 8.64 -11.53
N THR A 107 11.37 8.43 -10.47
CA THR A 107 10.60 9.51 -9.81
C THR A 107 11.48 10.50 -9.04
N GLY A 108 12.73 10.13 -8.72
CA GLY A 108 13.63 10.88 -7.85
C GLY A 108 13.33 10.68 -6.35
N ILE A 109 12.41 9.80 -6.02
CA ILE A 109 12.05 9.44 -4.63
C ILE A 109 12.60 8.04 -4.34
N GLU A 110 13.71 7.98 -3.60
CA GLU A 110 14.47 6.75 -3.39
C GLU A 110 13.63 5.52 -2.97
N PRO A 111 12.71 5.58 -1.97
CA PRO A 111 11.90 4.42 -1.63
C PRO A 111 10.96 3.99 -2.76
N ILE A 112 10.39 4.92 -3.51
CA ILE A 112 9.50 4.65 -4.64
C ILE A 112 10.28 3.98 -5.78
N ASP A 113 11.39 4.57 -6.18
CA ASP A 113 12.23 4.07 -7.28
C ASP A 113 12.80 2.69 -6.97
N THR A 114 13.18 2.45 -5.71
CA THR A 114 13.68 1.15 -5.25
C THR A 114 12.60 0.07 -5.37
N VAL A 115 11.38 0.36 -4.91
CA VAL A 115 10.28 -0.61 -4.99
C VAL A 115 9.82 -0.82 -6.43
N ILE A 116 9.74 0.23 -7.26
CA ILE A 116 9.38 0.10 -8.69
C ILE A 116 10.39 -0.80 -9.42
N ARG A 117 11.70 -0.58 -9.26
CA ARG A 117 12.74 -1.43 -9.89
C ARG A 117 12.62 -2.89 -9.46
N ARG A 118 12.27 -3.13 -8.20
CA ARG A 118 11.98 -4.48 -7.69
C ARG A 118 10.76 -5.11 -8.38
N VAL A 119 9.70 -4.34 -8.54
CA VAL A 119 8.50 -4.79 -9.27
C VAL A 119 8.84 -5.11 -10.73
N LEU A 120 9.62 -4.28 -11.40
CA LEU A 120 10.06 -4.52 -12.78
C LEU A 120 10.93 -5.79 -12.91
N GLN A 121 11.71 -6.13 -11.90
CA GLN A 121 12.57 -7.31 -11.89
C GLN A 121 11.83 -8.59 -11.52
N HIS A 122 10.88 -8.54 -10.58
CA HIS A 122 10.26 -9.71 -9.97
C HIS A 122 8.76 -9.82 -10.21
N ALA A 123 8.12 -8.83 -10.84
CA ALA A 123 6.67 -8.67 -10.95
C ALA A 123 5.97 -8.74 -9.57
N TYR A 124 6.67 -8.35 -8.51
CA TYR A 124 6.22 -8.51 -7.13
C TYR A 124 6.89 -7.51 -6.17
N CYS A 125 6.13 -7.03 -5.22
CA CYS A 125 6.60 -6.56 -3.92
C CYS A 125 5.56 -6.93 -2.86
N HIS A 126 5.95 -6.97 -1.59
CA HIS A 126 5.03 -7.40 -0.52
C HIS A 126 3.97 -6.35 -0.17
N HIS A 127 2.94 -6.77 0.59
CA HIS A 127 1.75 -5.95 0.85
C HIS A 127 2.04 -4.55 1.38
N ILE A 128 2.95 -4.43 2.35
CA ILE A 128 3.26 -3.12 2.97
C ILE A 128 3.94 -2.17 1.99
N GLU A 129 4.78 -2.66 1.10
CA GLU A 129 5.34 -1.84 0.02
C GLU A 129 4.26 -1.39 -0.96
N ARG A 130 3.30 -2.28 -1.31
CA ARG A 130 2.17 -1.91 -2.16
C ARG A 130 1.30 -0.82 -1.54
N LEU A 131 1.03 -0.95 -0.24
CA LEU A 131 0.11 -0.06 0.47
C LEU A 131 0.78 1.24 0.90
N MET A 132 1.88 1.14 1.67
CA MET A 132 2.45 2.29 2.38
C MET A 132 3.55 3.00 1.61
N ILE A 133 4.22 2.33 0.67
CA ILE A 133 5.19 2.99 -0.22
C ILE A 133 4.50 3.44 -1.49
N LEU A 134 4.09 2.52 -2.36
CA LEU A 134 3.52 2.84 -3.66
C LEU A 134 2.15 3.49 -3.55
N GLY A 135 1.19 2.81 -2.94
CA GLY A 135 -0.20 3.26 -2.90
C GLY A 135 -0.40 4.56 -2.15
N SER A 136 0.23 4.70 -0.97
CA SER A 136 0.21 5.94 -0.19
C SER A 136 0.81 7.11 -0.99
N PHE A 137 1.96 6.92 -1.64
CA PHE A 137 2.59 7.97 -2.42
C PHE A 137 1.79 8.34 -3.66
N MET A 138 1.24 7.35 -4.38
CA MET A 138 0.36 7.58 -5.54
C MET A 138 -0.89 8.36 -5.16
N LEU A 139 -1.49 8.06 -4.00
CA LEU A 139 -2.64 8.82 -3.47
C LEU A 139 -2.25 10.26 -3.15
N LEU A 140 -1.10 10.48 -2.51
CA LEU A 140 -0.60 11.82 -2.20
C LEU A 140 -0.25 12.63 -3.47
N CYS A 141 0.12 11.97 -4.55
CA CYS A 141 0.34 12.59 -5.87
C CYS A 141 -0.97 12.85 -6.63
N GLU A 142 -2.11 12.47 -6.09
CA GLU A 142 -3.45 12.68 -6.68
C GLU A 142 -3.61 12.01 -8.05
N PHE A 143 -3.02 10.82 -8.23
CA PHE A 143 -3.23 10.05 -9.46
C PHE A 143 -4.65 9.48 -9.53
N SER A 144 -5.15 9.34 -10.77
CA SER A 144 -6.43 8.68 -11.02
C SER A 144 -6.43 7.26 -10.44
N PRO A 145 -7.45 6.86 -9.67
CA PRO A 145 -7.53 5.49 -9.16
C PRO A 145 -7.57 4.44 -10.28
N ASP A 146 -8.10 4.78 -11.46
CA ASP A 146 -8.09 3.90 -12.62
C ASP A 146 -6.66 3.71 -13.16
N ALA A 147 -5.86 4.79 -13.23
CA ALA A 147 -4.47 4.69 -13.65
C ALA A 147 -3.62 3.88 -12.65
N VAL A 148 -3.86 4.05 -11.36
CA VAL A 148 -3.22 3.25 -10.31
C VAL A 148 -3.63 1.78 -10.41
N TYR A 149 -4.92 1.49 -10.59
CA TYR A 149 -5.42 0.13 -10.79
C TYR A 149 -4.78 -0.53 -12.01
N GLN A 150 -4.76 0.15 -13.16
CA GLN A 150 -4.15 -0.34 -14.39
C GLN A 150 -2.66 -0.67 -14.17
N TRP A 151 -1.91 0.22 -13.53
CA TRP A 151 -0.50 0.04 -13.21
C TRP A 151 -0.24 -1.24 -12.39
N PHE A 152 -1.06 -1.50 -11.35
CA PHE A 152 -0.96 -2.73 -10.57
C PHE A 152 -1.33 -3.97 -11.39
N MET A 153 -2.36 -3.89 -12.24
CA MET A 153 -2.76 -5.01 -13.10
C MET A 153 -1.71 -5.39 -14.14
N GLU A 154 -0.97 -4.40 -14.65
CA GLU A 154 0.06 -4.61 -15.67
C GLU A 154 1.37 -5.17 -15.12
N LEU A 155 1.76 -4.80 -13.90
CA LEU A 155 3.10 -5.05 -13.40
C LEU A 155 3.22 -6.18 -12.37
N PHE A 156 2.12 -6.71 -11.85
CA PHE A 156 2.18 -7.73 -10.79
C PHE A 156 1.67 -9.09 -11.25
N ILE A 157 2.48 -10.12 -11.01
CA ILE A 157 2.17 -11.52 -11.39
C ILE A 157 0.94 -12.08 -10.65
N ASP A 158 0.61 -11.54 -9.50
CA ASP A 158 -0.53 -11.95 -8.68
C ASP A 158 -1.74 -11.02 -8.79
N ALA A 159 -1.72 -10.11 -9.76
CA ALA A 159 -2.82 -9.19 -10.02
C ALA A 159 -3.99 -9.90 -10.70
N TYR A 160 -5.06 -10.09 -9.94
CA TYR A 160 -6.36 -10.57 -10.41
C TYR A 160 -7.44 -9.58 -10.02
N ASP A 161 -8.41 -9.43 -10.89
CA ASP A 161 -9.44 -8.41 -10.75
C ASP A 161 -10.18 -8.44 -9.41
N TRP A 162 -10.55 -9.63 -8.96
CA TRP A 162 -11.31 -9.83 -7.73
C TRP A 162 -10.57 -9.36 -6.47
N VAL A 163 -9.23 -9.39 -6.46
CA VAL A 163 -8.41 -8.94 -5.35
C VAL A 163 -7.95 -7.49 -5.56
N MET A 164 -7.65 -7.10 -6.80
CA MET A 164 -7.09 -5.77 -7.07
C MET A 164 -8.14 -4.66 -6.97
N VAL A 165 -9.39 -4.90 -7.38
CA VAL A 165 -10.43 -3.87 -7.26
C VAL A 165 -10.62 -3.41 -5.81
N PRO A 166 -10.90 -4.28 -4.82
CA PRO A 166 -11.03 -3.83 -3.44
C PRO A 166 -9.73 -3.25 -2.86
N ASN A 167 -8.58 -3.85 -3.18
CA ASN A 167 -7.31 -3.40 -2.63
C ASN A 167 -6.86 -2.05 -3.20
N VAL A 168 -7.07 -1.78 -4.49
CA VAL A 168 -6.66 -0.50 -5.08
C VAL A 168 -7.70 0.58 -4.82
N TYR A 169 -8.93 0.43 -5.30
CA TYR A 169 -9.95 1.48 -5.15
C TYR A 169 -10.36 1.69 -3.69
N GLY A 170 -10.51 0.61 -2.92
CA GLY A 170 -10.94 0.70 -1.53
C GLY A 170 -9.79 0.99 -0.57
N MET A 171 -8.82 0.09 -0.47
CA MET A 171 -7.78 0.16 0.55
C MET A 171 -6.71 1.19 0.23
N SER A 172 -6.05 1.09 -0.93
CA SER A 172 -4.89 1.89 -1.29
C SER A 172 -5.27 3.34 -1.61
N GLN A 173 -6.26 3.54 -2.48
CA GLN A 173 -6.64 4.86 -2.97
C GLN A 173 -7.82 5.49 -2.22
N TYR A 174 -8.50 4.73 -1.34
CA TYR A 174 -9.71 5.22 -0.64
C TYR A 174 -10.72 5.87 -1.59
N ALA A 175 -10.74 5.40 -2.83
CA ALA A 175 -11.58 5.98 -3.89
C ALA A 175 -13.07 5.69 -3.70
N ASP A 176 -13.41 4.67 -2.89
CA ASP A 176 -14.78 4.31 -2.52
C ASP A 176 -15.37 5.13 -1.35
N GLY A 177 -14.58 6.06 -0.79
CA GLY A 177 -15.00 6.94 0.30
C GLY A 177 -15.16 6.25 1.65
N GLY A 178 -14.48 5.12 1.84
CA GLY A 178 -14.45 4.43 3.13
C GLY A 178 -15.41 3.25 3.24
N LEU A 179 -15.75 2.60 2.12
CA LEU A 179 -16.58 1.41 2.12
C LEU A 179 -15.92 0.25 2.88
N ILE A 180 -14.61 0.06 2.69
CA ILE A 180 -13.88 -1.07 3.29
C ILE A 180 -12.85 -0.65 4.34
N THR A 181 -12.49 0.61 4.41
CA THR A 181 -11.53 1.13 5.37
C THR A 181 -12.06 2.36 6.09
N THR A 182 -11.73 2.53 7.36
CA THR A 182 -12.22 3.63 8.19
C THR A 182 -11.44 4.94 8.00
N LYS A 183 -10.32 4.88 7.30
CA LYS A 183 -9.45 6.02 6.98
C LYS A 183 -8.58 5.71 5.77
N PRO A 184 -8.13 6.71 5.00
CA PRO A 184 -7.12 6.51 3.97
C PRO A 184 -5.77 6.09 4.58
N TYR A 185 -5.05 5.22 3.87
CA TYR A 185 -3.71 4.78 4.24
C TYR A 185 -2.68 5.73 3.63
N ILE A 186 -2.40 6.81 4.34
CA ILE A 186 -1.37 7.79 3.98
C ILE A 186 -0.33 7.92 5.09
N CYS A 187 0.90 8.18 4.72
CA CYS A 187 1.99 8.39 5.66
C CYS A 187 2.94 9.50 5.19
N GLY A 188 3.66 10.09 6.13
CA GLY A 188 4.82 10.93 5.87
C GLY A 188 6.12 10.14 5.87
N SER A 189 7.24 10.82 5.57
CA SER A 189 8.58 10.22 5.54
C SER A 189 8.99 9.55 6.86
N ALA A 190 8.52 10.07 7.98
CA ALA A 190 8.79 9.51 9.32
C ALA A 190 8.33 8.06 9.48
N TYR A 191 7.19 7.70 8.87
CA TYR A 191 6.71 6.31 8.85
C TYR A 191 7.67 5.42 8.06
N VAL A 192 8.04 5.85 6.85
CA VAL A 192 8.96 5.09 6.00
C VAL A 192 10.29 4.85 6.70
N LEU A 193 10.87 5.90 7.30
CA LEU A 193 12.12 5.80 8.06
C LEU A 193 12.01 4.87 9.28
N LYS A 194 10.85 4.83 9.95
CA LYS A 194 10.62 3.98 11.12
C LYS A 194 10.48 2.50 10.75
N MET A 195 9.78 2.23 9.64
CA MET A 195 9.42 0.86 9.25
C MET A 195 10.44 0.21 8.31
N SER A 196 11.49 0.96 7.92
CA SER A 196 12.48 0.50 6.96
C SER A 196 13.91 0.81 7.38
N ASN A 197 14.87 0.31 6.61
CA ASN A 197 16.27 0.68 6.70
C ASN A 197 16.68 1.83 5.77
N PHE A 198 15.74 2.46 5.05
CA PHE A 198 16.01 3.67 4.26
C PHE A 198 16.58 4.78 5.13
N LYS A 199 17.50 5.55 4.58
CA LYS A 199 18.12 6.68 5.28
C LYS A 199 17.39 7.97 4.95
N LYS A 200 17.48 8.93 5.87
CA LYS A 200 16.98 10.28 5.62
C LYS A 200 17.73 10.88 4.43
N GLY A 201 16.97 11.40 3.47
CA GLY A 201 17.50 11.93 2.22
C GLY A 201 16.64 13.05 1.62
N PRO A 202 16.98 13.54 0.43
CA PRO A 202 16.25 14.59 -0.27
C PRO A 202 14.78 14.26 -0.54
N TRP A 203 14.42 12.99 -0.57
CA TRP A 203 13.07 12.51 -0.75
C TRP A 203 12.13 12.82 0.44
N CYS A 204 12.67 12.92 1.66
CA CYS A 204 11.85 13.14 2.86
C CYS A 204 11.07 14.47 2.81
N PRO A 205 11.68 15.63 2.54
CA PRO A 205 10.94 16.89 2.43
C PRO A 205 9.85 16.88 1.37
N VAL A 206 10.08 16.19 0.25
CA VAL A 206 9.09 16.08 -0.84
C VAL A 206 7.90 15.24 -0.39
N TRP A 207 8.16 14.07 0.21
CA TRP A 207 7.11 13.19 0.73
C TRP A 207 6.25 13.89 1.79
N ASP A 208 6.89 14.55 2.76
CA ASP A 208 6.19 15.30 3.81
C ASP A 208 5.41 16.49 3.24
N ALA A 209 5.91 17.12 2.20
CA ALA A 209 5.22 18.20 1.51
C ALA A 209 3.92 17.73 0.83
N LEU A 210 3.98 16.61 0.12
CA LEU A 210 2.81 15.96 -0.48
C LEU A 210 1.78 15.56 0.59
N TYR A 211 2.25 14.96 1.69
CA TYR A 211 1.40 14.55 2.81
C TYR A 211 0.63 15.75 3.41
N TRP A 212 1.32 16.83 3.77
CA TRP A 212 0.68 17.99 4.36
C TRP A 212 -0.21 18.76 3.38
N ARG A 213 0.17 18.80 2.11
CA ARG A 213 -0.68 19.36 1.05
C ARG A 213 -1.98 18.57 0.94
N PHE A 214 -1.94 17.23 0.93
CA PHE A 214 -3.11 16.37 0.88
C PHE A 214 -4.01 16.56 2.10
N VAL A 215 -3.46 16.55 3.31
CA VAL A 215 -4.21 16.83 4.56
C VAL A 215 -4.88 18.19 4.51
N SER A 216 -4.18 19.22 4.06
CA SER A 216 -4.71 20.59 3.93
C SER A 216 -5.89 20.66 2.95
N ARG A 217 -5.76 20.07 1.77
CA ARG A 217 -6.82 20.08 0.74
C ARG A 217 -8.09 19.36 1.18
N HIS A 218 -7.96 18.35 2.01
CA HIS A 218 -9.06 17.52 2.49
C HIS A 218 -9.35 17.73 3.98
N SER A 219 -8.99 18.89 4.54
CA SER A 219 -9.04 19.18 5.98
C SER A 219 -10.41 18.95 6.60
N GLN A 220 -11.49 19.27 5.91
CA GLN A 220 -12.86 19.05 6.41
C GLN A 220 -13.15 17.56 6.63
N MET A 221 -12.77 16.69 5.69
CA MET A 221 -12.93 15.24 5.84
C MET A 221 -12.06 14.70 6.98
N PHE A 222 -10.81 15.17 7.06
CA PHE A 222 -9.91 14.79 8.16
C PHE A 222 -10.42 15.24 9.52
N ALA A 223 -10.97 16.45 9.62
CA ALA A 223 -11.55 16.96 10.86
C ALA A 223 -12.80 16.17 11.30
N ALA A 224 -13.63 15.74 10.35
CA ALA A 224 -14.82 14.95 10.61
C ALA A 224 -14.52 13.49 11.02
N ASN A 225 -13.33 12.96 10.74
CA ASN A 225 -12.95 11.60 11.09
C ASN A 225 -12.22 11.56 12.44
N PRO A 226 -12.76 10.90 13.49
CA PRO A 226 -12.14 10.86 14.82
C PRO A 226 -10.69 10.35 14.84
N ARG A 227 -10.34 9.42 13.94
CA ARG A 227 -8.99 8.83 13.84
C ARG A 227 -7.97 9.77 13.17
N MET A 228 -8.44 10.84 12.51
CA MET A 228 -7.62 11.73 11.69
C MET A 228 -7.71 13.20 12.10
N SER A 229 -8.64 13.55 12.96
CA SER A 229 -8.90 14.95 13.39
C SER A 229 -7.66 15.65 13.96
N MET A 230 -6.75 14.89 14.58
CA MET A 230 -5.48 15.44 15.09
C MET A 230 -4.59 15.95 13.96
N MET A 231 -4.56 15.29 12.80
CA MET A 231 -3.78 15.74 11.63
C MET A 231 -4.34 17.04 11.06
N ALA A 232 -5.67 17.18 10.98
CA ALA A 232 -6.31 18.43 10.56
C ALA A 232 -5.91 19.59 11.50
N ARG A 233 -6.03 19.41 12.82
CA ARG A 233 -5.64 20.42 13.81
C ARG A 233 -4.15 20.77 13.75
N GLN A 234 -3.29 19.79 13.48
CA GLN A 234 -1.85 20.05 13.32
C GLN A 234 -1.58 20.85 12.05
N CYS A 235 -2.26 20.52 10.95
CA CYS A 235 -2.18 21.25 9.69
C CYS A 235 -2.56 22.74 9.86
N GLU A 236 -3.67 23.03 10.56
CA GLU A 236 -4.13 24.40 10.85
C GLU A 236 -3.08 25.23 11.62
N LYS A 237 -2.30 24.59 12.49
CA LYS A 237 -1.26 25.26 13.30
C LYS A 237 0.03 25.52 12.54
N MET A 238 0.19 24.99 11.32
CA MET A 238 1.48 25.07 10.62
C MET A 238 1.80 26.46 10.02
N GLY A 239 0.82 27.28 9.74
CA GLY A 239 1.02 28.64 9.22
C GLY A 239 1.94 28.70 7.98
N ALA A 240 3.01 29.49 8.04
CA ALA A 240 3.97 29.64 6.94
C ALA A 240 4.65 28.34 6.51
N LYS A 241 4.81 27.38 7.42
CA LYS A 241 5.38 26.07 7.11
C LYS A 241 4.50 25.28 6.13
N LEU A 242 3.16 25.38 6.26
CA LEU A 242 2.24 24.75 5.33
C LEU A 242 2.39 25.33 3.92
N GLN A 243 2.52 26.65 3.80
CA GLN A 243 2.75 27.30 2.50
C GLN A 243 4.05 26.82 1.85
N GLN A 244 5.12 26.62 2.65
CA GLN A 244 6.35 26.04 2.14
C GLN A 244 6.15 24.59 1.65
N HIS A 245 5.44 23.75 2.38
CA HIS A 245 5.09 22.40 1.94
C HIS A 245 4.28 22.41 0.64
N GLN A 246 3.29 23.29 0.51
CA GLN A 246 2.49 23.42 -0.72
C GLN A 246 3.38 23.76 -1.92
N LYS A 247 4.29 24.72 -1.79
CA LYS A 247 5.23 25.09 -2.87
C LYS A 247 6.14 23.92 -3.30
N VAL A 248 6.68 23.18 -2.33
CA VAL A 248 7.54 22.01 -2.62
C VAL A 248 6.74 20.93 -3.32
N ALA A 249 5.54 20.62 -2.83
CA ALA A 249 4.67 19.61 -3.42
C ALA A 249 4.23 19.98 -4.84
N ASP A 250 3.81 21.23 -5.06
CA ASP A 250 3.36 21.70 -6.38
C ASP A 250 4.51 21.68 -7.40
N HIS A 251 5.71 22.07 -6.98
CA HIS A 251 6.91 21.97 -7.84
C HIS A 251 7.20 20.52 -8.23
N PHE A 252 7.18 19.61 -7.27
CA PHE A 252 7.39 18.18 -7.55
C PHE A 252 6.32 17.61 -8.47
N LEU A 253 5.03 17.90 -8.22
CA LEU A 253 3.94 17.42 -9.06
C LEU A 253 3.98 17.97 -10.50
N GLN A 254 4.56 19.15 -10.70
CA GLN A 254 4.82 19.71 -12.04
C GLN A 254 5.98 18.99 -12.73
N SER A 255 7.01 18.59 -11.98
CA SER A 255 8.16 17.87 -12.55
C SER A 255 7.87 16.42 -12.95
N LEU A 256 6.76 15.85 -12.50
CA LEU A 256 6.29 14.49 -12.83
C LEU A 256 5.54 14.41 -14.19
N GLN A 257 5.46 15.49 -14.95
CA GLN A 257 4.74 15.50 -16.23
C GLN A 257 5.49 14.80 -17.35
#